data_023150a7545b59644c7b9e331a3c4dfe
#
_entry.id   023150a7545b59644c7b9e331a3c4dfe
#
_cell.length_a   1.000
_cell.length_b   1.000
_cell.length_c   1.000
_cell.angle_alpha   90.00
_cell.angle_beta   90.00
_cell.angle_gamma   90.00
#
_symmetry.space_group_name_H-M   'P 1'
#
loop_
_entity.id
_entity.type
_entity.pdbx_description
1 polymer ?
#
loop_
_entity_poly.entity_id
_entity_poly.type
_entity_poly.pdbx_seq_one_letter_code
_entity_poly.pdbx_strand_id
1 'polypeptide(L)'
;MTAAINLAQSNLKHEVTDFKRRRIREEASHLFFQLGYEGTTLDAIAQRLDVTKPFLYTHYANKAELLYDICRTGILQSLAAIDPILDDSTATATERLGRLVEAVLAIIFDYQEFIVVYEREEKNLDEIQAREIREHRSLFDHKVATLLEQGRRSEDFEVFDAVLTANTIGGMMTWVALWFRPGGKRTKHQIISHTLRMVFSAVGAAQKVQSEILPLRHEEGGVKGVGKL
;
A
#
# COMPACT_ATOMS: atom_id res chain seq x y z
N MET A 1 -36.56 4.52 -19.91
CA MET A 1 -36.58 5.10 -18.56
C MET A 1 -36.40 4.03 -17.46
N THR A 2 -37.10 2.91 -17.51
CA THR A 2 -37.03 1.83 -16.48
C THR A 2 -35.64 1.16 -16.35
N ALA A 3 -34.91 0.93 -17.47
CA ALA A 3 -33.58 0.31 -17.44
C ALA A 3 -32.53 1.21 -16.77
N ALA A 4 -32.57 2.53 -17.00
CA ALA A 4 -31.65 3.47 -16.35
C ALA A 4 -31.89 3.59 -14.83
N ILE A 5 -33.15 3.53 -14.42
CA ILE A 5 -33.53 3.53 -12.98
C ILE A 5 -33.05 2.25 -12.30
N ASN A 6 -33.21 1.09 -12.94
CA ASN A 6 -32.74 -0.19 -12.42
C ASN A 6 -31.20 -0.24 -12.32
N LEU A 7 -30.48 0.33 -13.28
CA LEU A 7 -29.03 0.42 -13.25
C LEU A 7 -28.54 1.33 -12.10
N ALA A 8 -29.17 2.50 -11.93
CA ALA A 8 -28.85 3.43 -10.86
C ALA A 8 -29.13 2.81 -9.45
N GLN A 9 -30.24 2.10 -9.30
CA GLN A 9 -30.54 1.38 -8.06
C GLN A 9 -29.59 0.23 -7.77
N SER A 10 -29.14 -0.49 -8.82
CA SER A 10 -28.12 -1.53 -8.68
C SER A 10 -26.78 -0.93 -8.22
N ASN A 11 -26.34 0.16 -8.85
CA ASN A 11 -25.09 0.84 -8.49
C ASN A 11 -25.13 1.36 -7.05
N LEU A 12 -26.22 1.97 -6.62
CA LEU A 12 -26.37 2.45 -5.24
C LEU A 12 -26.30 1.30 -4.22
N LYS A 13 -26.92 0.15 -4.52
CA LYS A 13 -26.82 -1.03 -3.65
C LYS A 13 -25.39 -1.55 -3.54
N HIS A 14 -24.64 -1.58 -4.65
CA HIS A 14 -23.23 -1.97 -4.64
C HIS A 14 -22.40 -0.99 -3.81
N GLU A 15 -22.53 0.31 -4.02
CA GLU A 15 -21.82 1.33 -3.27
C GLU A 15 -22.07 1.23 -1.76
N VAL A 16 -23.32 1.03 -1.35
CA VAL A 16 -23.70 0.85 0.06
C VAL A 16 -23.08 -0.44 0.63
N THR A 17 -23.06 -1.53 -0.15
CA THR A 17 -22.47 -2.80 0.27
C THR A 17 -20.94 -2.66 0.42
N ASP A 18 -20.28 -2.02 -0.53
CA ASP A 18 -18.84 -1.78 -0.51
C ASP A 18 -18.45 -0.86 0.65
N PHE A 19 -19.24 0.18 0.92
CA PHE A 19 -19.04 1.04 2.10
C PHE A 19 -19.10 0.22 3.40
N LYS A 20 -20.12 -0.64 3.55
CA LYS A 20 -20.29 -1.48 4.75
C LYS A 20 -19.11 -2.47 4.88
N ARG A 21 -18.75 -3.17 3.79
CA ARG A 21 -17.59 -4.09 3.79
C ARG A 21 -16.29 -3.36 4.16
N ARG A 22 -16.08 -2.16 3.64
CA ARG A 22 -14.91 -1.34 3.98
C ARG A 22 -14.87 -1.03 5.47
N ARG A 23 -15.99 -0.56 6.06
CA ARG A 23 -16.06 -0.26 7.51
C ARG A 23 -15.82 -1.50 8.37
N ILE A 24 -16.34 -2.66 7.95
CA ILE A 24 -16.09 -3.92 8.66
C ILE A 24 -14.59 -4.29 8.59
N ARG A 25 -13.96 -4.18 7.41
CA ARG A 25 -12.53 -4.46 7.25
C ARG A 25 -11.65 -3.54 8.10
N GLU A 26 -11.94 -2.24 8.12
CA GLU A 26 -11.19 -1.26 8.91
C GLU A 26 -11.19 -1.62 10.40
N GLU A 27 -12.35 -1.85 10.99
CA GLU A 27 -12.47 -2.20 12.40
C GLU A 27 -11.90 -3.61 12.72
N ALA A 28 -12.13 -4.57 11.84
CA ALA A 28 -11.57 -5.91 11.99
C ALA A 28 -10.05 -5.91 11.87
N SER A 29 -9.50 -5.15 10.90
CA SER A 29 -8.05 -4.98 10.74
C SER A 29 -7.42 -4.41 12.01
N HIS A 30 -8.04 -3.39 12.60
CA HIS A 30 -7.59 -2.81 13.86
C HIS A 30 -7.56 -3.84 15.00
N LEU A 31 -8.63 -4.64 15.15
CA LEU A 31 -8.68 -5.69 16.18
C LEU A 31 -7.66 -6.82 15.90
N PHE A 32 -7.52 -7.28 14.66
CA PHE A 32 -6.51 -8.27 14.30
C PHE A 32 -5.08 -7.74 14.53
N PHE A 33 -4.84 -6.47 14.23
CA PHE A 33 -3.55 -5.84 14.49
C PHE A 33 -3.21 -5.79 15.98
N GLN A 34 -4.19 -5.47 16.85
CA GLN A 34 -4.01 -5.33 18.29
C GLN A 34 -3.98 -6.67 19.04
N LEU A 35 -4.91 -7.57 18.72
CA LEU A 35 -5.19 -8.78 19.50
C LEU A 35 -4.75 -10.07 18.79
N GLY A 36 -4.35 -9.98 17.51
CA GLY A 36 -4.12 -11.13 16.65
C GLY A 36 -5.42 -11.75 16.13
N TYR A 37 -5.29 -12.62 15.12
CA TYR A 37 -6.43 -13.31 14.52
C TYR A 37 -7.15 -14.18 15.53
N GLU A 38 -6.42 -15.04 16.29
CA GLU A 38 -7.03 -15.94 17.26
C GLU A 38 -7.71 -15.20 18.42
N GLY A 39 -7.14 -14.08 18.88
CA GLY A 39 -7.68 -13.27 19.99
C GLY A 39 -8.90 -12.44 19.60
N THR A 40 -9.24 -12.34 18.30
CA THR A 40 -10.36 -11.54 17.82
C THR A 40 -11.57 -12.42 17.49
N THR A 41 -12.76 -12.00 17.94
CA THR A 41 -14.04 -12.67 17.65
C THR A 41 -14.93 -11.79 16.78
N LEU A 42 -15.86 -12.40 16.01
CA LEU A 42 -16.89 -11.65 15.27
C LEU A 42 -17.80 -10.84 16.22
N ASP A 43 -18.02 -11.31 17.44
CA ASP A 43 -18.79 -10.57 18.43
C ASP A 43 -18.09 -9.28 18.87
N ALA A 44 -16.76 -9.32 19.07
CA ALA A 44 -15.96 -8.13 19.39
C ALA A 44 -15.98 -7.10 18.22
N ILE A 45 -15.92 -7.59 16.98
CA ILE A 45 -16.03 -6.73 15.79
C ILE A 45 -17.41 -6.10 15.69
N ALA A 46 -18.48 -6.88 15.90
CA ALA A 46 -19.87 -6.40 15.90
C ALA A 46 -20.10 -5.33 16.96
N GLN A 47 -19.65 -5.57 18.18
CA GLN A 47 -19.71 -4.61 19.28
C GLN A 47 -19.00 -3.30 18.96
N ARG A 48 -17.82 -3.37 18.35
CA ARG A 48 -17.04 -2.19 18.01
C ARG A 48 -17.68 -1.33 16.91
N LEU A 49 -18.40 -1.98 16.00
CA LEU A 49 -19.16 -1.32 14.93
C LEU A 49 -20.55 -0.86 15.36
N ASP A 50 -20.98 -1.18 16.59
CA ASP A 50 -22.35 -0.97 17.07
C ASP A 50 -23.40 -1.62 16.16
N VAL A 51 -23.13 -2.87 15.74
CA VAL A 51 -24.00 -3.68 14.90
C VAL A 51 -24.25 -5.05 15.52
N THR A 52 -25.22 -5.80 14.98
CA THR A 52 -25.49 -7.17 15.41
C THR A 52 -24.59 -8.17 14.72
N LYS A 53 -24.27 -9.30 15.35
CA LYS A 53 -23.51 -10.40 14.73
C LYS A 53 -24.16 -10.92 13.44
N PRO A 54 -25.51 -11.12 13.34
CA PRO A 54 -26.17 -11.44 12.07
C PRO A 54 -25.87 -10.44 10.94
N PHE A 55 -25.71 -9.16 11.25
CA PHE A 55 -25.32 -8.16 10.24
C PHE A 55 -23.96 -8.47 9.63
N LEU A 56 -22.96 -8.88 10.42
CA LEU A 56 -21.66 -9.27 9.89
C LEU A 56 -21.76 -10.47 8.95
N TYR A 57 -22.59 -11.45 9.31
CA TYR A 57 -22.81 -12.63 8.47
C TYR A 57 -23.51 -12.34 7.13
N THR A 58 -24.16 -11.18 6.98
CA THR A 58 -24.68 -10.75 5.67
C THR A 58 -23.57 -10.31 4.71
N HIS A 59 -22.36 -10.04 5.23
CA HIS A 59 -21.21 -9.53 4.47
C HIS A 59 -20.04 -10.52 4.38
N TYR A 60 -19.86 -11.36 5.40
CA TYR A 60 -18.76 -12.33 5.49
C TYR A 60 -19.28 -13.63 6.09
N ALA A 61 -19.09 -14.76 5.43
CA ALA A 61 -19.56 -16.06 5.90
C ALA A 61 -18.89 -16.50 7.20
N ASN A 62 -17.64 -16.08 7.43
CA ASN A 62 -16.88 -16.40 8.63
C ASN A 62 -15.68 -15.44 8.83
N LYS A 63 -14.97 -15.61 9.96
CA LYS A 63 -13.79 -14.81 10.31
C LYS A 63 -12.63 -14.98 9.31
N ALA A 64 -12.50 -16.17 8.71
CA ALA A 64 -11.43 -16.45 7.75
C ALA A 64 -11.64 -15.70 6.42
N GLU A 65 -12.88 -15.61 5.93
CA GLU A 65 -13.20 -14.80 4.75
C GLU A 65 -12.91 -13.31 4.99
N LEU A 66 -13.22 -12.81 6.19
CA LEU A 66 -12.89 -11.43 6.56
C LEU A 66 -11.38 -11.20 6.64
N LEU A 67 -10.62 -12.14 7.20
CA LEU A 67 -9.15 -12.08 7.21
C LEU A 67 -8.60 -12.04 5.78
N TYR A 68 -9.07 -12.92 4.90
CA TYR A 68 -8.64 -12.94 3.51
C TYR A 68 -8.92 -11.60 2.80
N ASP A 69 -10.11 -11.02 2.98
CA ASP A 69 -10.46 -9.72 2.38
C ASP A 69 -9.56 -8.57 2.92
N ILE A 70 -9.16 -8.63 4.18
CA ILE A 70 -8.18 -7.72 4.78
C ILE A 70 -6.79 -7.93 4.14
N CYS A 71 -6.29 -9.17 4.13
CA CYS A 71 -4.95 -9.51 3.67
C CYS A 71 -4.70 -9.11 2.20
N ARG A 72 -5.69 -9.29 1.32
CA ARG A 72 -5.55 -8.92 -0.09
C ARG A 72 -5.71 -7.42 -0.36
N THR A 73 -6.33 -6.66 0.58
CA THR A 73 -6.67 -5.25 0.32
C THR A 73 -5.43 -4.39 0.01
N GLY A 74 -4.34 -4.53 0.77
CA GLY A 74 -3.14 -3.72 0.57
C GLY A 74 -2.52 -3.87 -0.82
N ILE A 75 -2.38 -5.12 -1.30
CA ILE A 75 -1.80 -5.37 -2.63
C ILE A 75 -2.72 -4.93 -3.76
N LEU A 76 -4.04 -5.11 -3.63
CA LEU A 76 -4.99 -4.65 -4.63
C LEU A 76 -5.02 -3.12 -4.74
N GLN A 77 -4.94 -2.40 -3.61
CA GLN A 77 -4.83 -0.94 -3.62
C GLN A 77 -3.51 -0.48 -4.25
N SER A 78 -2.41 -1.18 -3.98
CA SER A 78 -1.11 -0.86 -4.60
C SER A 78 -1.15 -1.06 -6.12
N LEU A 79 -1.70 -2.17 -6.60
CA LEU A 79 -1.86 -2.42 -8.03
C LEU A 79 -2.73 -1.34 -8.72
N ALA A 80 -3.88 -1.02 -8.13
CA ALA A 80 -4.77 0.02 -8.66
C ALA A 80 -4.10 1.40 -8.71
N ALA A 81 -3.23 1.71 -7.74
CA ALA A 81 -2.53 2.98 -7.68
C ALA A 81 -1.41 3.11 -8.74
N ILE A 82 -0.71 2.00 -9.05
CA ILE A 82 0.40 2.04 -10.00
C ILE A 82 -0.03 1.93 -11.47
N ASP A 83 -1.16 1.30 -11.77
CA ASP A 83 -1.60 1.07 -13.15
C ASP A 83 -1.66 2.37 -13.97
N PRO A 84 -2.33 3.45 -13.55
CA PRO A 84 -2.36 4.69 -14.33
C PRO A 84 -0.99 5.39 -14.44
N ILE A 85 -0.07 5.12 -13.49
CA ILE A 85 1.30 5.66 -13.52
C ILE A 85 2.13 4.92 -14.58
N LEU A 86 1.97 3.61 -14.66
CA LEU A 86 2.70 2.77 -15.60
C LEU A 86 2.23 2.94 -17.04
N ASP A 87 0.94 3.23 -17.22
CA ASP A 87 0.31 3.46 -18.52
C ASP A 87 0.59 4.88 -19.08
N ASP A 88 1.15 5.79 -18.28
CA ASP A 88 1.49 7.16 -18.70
C ASP A 88 2.71 7.16 -19.63
N SER A 89 2.47 7.03 -20.92
CA SER A 89 3.51 7.04 -21.97
C SER A 89 4.16 8.41 -22.20
N THR A 90 3.63 9.47 -21.59
CA THR A 90 4.18 10.84 -21.73
C THR A 90 5.28 11.12 -20.71
N ALA A 91 5.31 10.37 -19.60
CA ALA A 91 6.30 10.50 -18.55
C ALA A 91 7.52 9.58 -18.79
N THR A 92 8.71 10.05 -18.42
CA THR A 92 9.95 9.27 -18.43
C THR A 92 9.87 8.09 -17.46
N ALA A 93 10.75 7.09 -17.62
CA ALA A 93 10.85 5.98 -16.67
C ALA A 93 11.20 6.48 -15.26
N THR A 94 12.04 7.51 -15.15
CA THR A 94 12.43 8.15 -13.90
C THR A 94 11.24 8.80 -13.19
N GLU A 95 10.43 9.59 -13.90
CA GLU A 95 9.23 10.22 -13.35
C GLU A 95 8.20 9.19 -12.90
N ARG A 96 7.95 8.15 -13.72
CA ARG A 96 7.03 7.06 -13.37
C ARG A 96 7.50 6.29 -12.13
N LEU A 97 8.81 5.99 -12.02
CA LEU A 97 9.36 5.32 -10.84
C LEU A 97 9.19 6.18 -9.58
N GLY A 98 9.46 7.48 -9.66
CA GLY A 98 9.24 8.40 -8.54
C GLY A 98 7.78 8.42 -8.07
N ARG A 99 6.85 8.62 -9.00
CA ARG A 99 5.40 8.62 -8.71
C ARG A 99 4.91 7.27 -8.16
N LEU A 100 5.45 6.16 -8.68
CA LEU A 100 5.15 4.81 -8.18
C LEU A 100 5.57 4.66 -6.72
N VAL A 101 6.78 5.03 -6.35
CA VAL A 101 7.27 4.94 -4.97
C VAL A 101 6.42 5.79 -4.03
N GLU A 102 6.07 7.01 -4.43
CA GLU A 102 5.19 7.89 -3.63
C GLU A 102 3.80 7.29 -3.45
N ALA A 103 3.19 6.80 -4.53
CA ALA A 103 1.85 6.20 -4.48
C ALA A 103 1.81 4.93 -3.61
N VAL A 104 2.79 4.05 -3.75
CA VAL A 104 2.87 2.82 -2.95
C VAL A 104 3.11 3.13 -1.48
N LEU A 105 3.99 4.07 -1.15
CA LEU A 105 4.20 4.49 0.24
C LEU A 105 2.96 5.16 0.84
N ALA A 106 2.19 5.93 0.06
CA ALA A 106 0.90 6.45 0.52
C ALA A 106 -0.07 5.32 0.89
N ILE A 107 -0.19 4.29 0.04
CA ILE A 107 -0.99 3.09 0.34
C ILE A 107 -0.46 2.38 1.60
N ILE A 108 0.85 2.22 1.73
CA ILE A 108 1.45 1.60 2.92
C ILE A 108 1.11 2.37 4.21
N PHE A 109 1.10 3.69 4.19
CA PHE A 109 0.72 4.49 5.35
C PHE A 109 -0.78 4.41 5.67
N ASP A 110 -1.63 4.38 4.66
CA ASP A 110 -3.08 4.39 4.83
C ASP A 110 -3.63 2.99 5.16
N TYR A 111 -2.97 1.93 4.69
CA TYR A 111 -3.34 0.54 4.92
C TYR A 111 -2.32 -0.20 5.79
N GLN A 112 -1.61 0.50 6.67
CA GLN A 112 -0.54 -0.08 7.49
C GLN A 112 -1.00 -1.31 8.27
N GLU A 113 -2.13 -1.21 8.98
CA GLU A 113 -2.67 -2.31 9.79
C GLU A 113 -3.00 -3.53 8.92
N PHE A 114 -3.56 -3.33 7.72
CA PHE A 114 -3.87 -4.40 6.77
C PHE A 114 -2.61 -5.17 6.33
N ILE A 115 -1.55 -4.44 6.02
CA ILE A 115 -0.27 -5.02 5.59
C ILE A 115 0.37 -5.80 6.74
N VAL A 116 0.38 -5.23 7.95
CA VAL A 116 0.95 -5.91 9.13
C VAL A 116 0.12 -7.13 9.52
N VAL A 117 -1.21 -7.08 9.40
CA VAL A 117 -2.09 -8.23 9.61
C VAL A 117 -1.76 -9.33 8.61
N TYR A 118 -1.59 -9.01 7.31
CA TYR A 118 -1.16 -9.99 6.32
C TYR A 118 0.17 -10.67 6.72
N GLU A 119 1.21 -9.90 7.00
CA GLU A 119 2.54 -10.43 7.33
C GLU A 119 2.54 -11.35 8.59
N ARG A 120 1.62 -11.13 9.54
CA ARG A 120 1.50 -11.94 10.76
C ARG A 120 0.60 -13.15 10.61
N GLU A 121 -0.46 -13.01 9.83
CA GLU A 121 -1.59 -13.93 9.85
C GLU A 121 -1.78 -14.73 8.54
N GLU A 122 -0.88 -14.58 7.54
CA GLU A 122 -0.93 -15.33 6.28
C GLU A 122 -1.08 -16.84 6.49
N LYS A 123 -0.50 -17.38 7.55
CA LYS A 123 -0.59 -18.78 7.95
C LYS A 123 -2.01 -19.27 8.26
N ASN A 124 -2.95 -18.35 8.52
CA ASN A 124 -4.36 -18.64 8.80
C ASN A 124 -5.25 -18.57 7.54
N LEU A 125 -4.67 -18.27 6.37
CA LEU A 125 -5.35 -18.34 5.07
C LEU A 125 -5.32 -19.79 4.57
N ASP A 126 -6.35 -20.18 3.80
CA ASP A 126 -6.27 -21.42 3.04
C ASP A 126 -5.31 -21.28 1.85
N GLU A 127 -4.92 -22.42 1.26
CA GLU A 127 -3.92 -22.46 0.19
C GLU A 127 -4.37 -21.71 -1.08
N ILE A 128 -5.67 -21.68 -1.37
CA ILE A 128 -6.22 -20.96 -2.53
C ILE A 128 -6.10 -19.45 -2.31
N GLN A 129 -6.51 -18.97 -1.14
CA GLN A 129 -6.45 -17.57 -0.74
C GLN A 129 -5.01 -17.06 -0.69
N ALA A 130 -4.11 -17.82 -0.06
CA ALA A 130 -2.70 -17.47 0.02
C ALA A 130 -2.05 -17.42 -1.36
N ARG A 131 -2.37 -18.38 -2.25
CA ARG A 131 -1.88 -18.38 -3.64
C ARG A 131 -2.35 -17.17 -4.42
N GLU A 132 -3.63 -16.80 -4.35
CA GLU A 132 -4.17 -15.60 -5.02
C GLU A 132 -3.44 -14.32 -4.60
N ILE A 133 -3.16 -14.16 -3.30
CA ILE A 133 -2.42 -12.99 -2.82
C ILE A 133 -0.98 -13.01 -3.35
N ARG A 134 -0.31 -14.18 -3.37
CA ARG A 134 1.03 -14.31 -3.94
C ARG A 134 1.05 -13.99 -5.44
N GLU A 135 0.02 -14.38 -6.19
CA GLU A 135 -0.12 -14.04 -7.61
C GLU A 135 -0.26 -12.53 -7.83
N HIS A 136 -1.04 -11.82 -7.01
CA HIS A 136 -1.14 -10.36 -7.07
C HIS A 136 0.20 -9.68 -6.72
N ARG A 137 0.94 -10.17 -5.72
CA ARG A 137 2.28 -9.67 -5.39
C ARG A 137 3.26 -9.90 -6.55
N SER A 138 3.26 -11.08 -7.13
CA SER A 138 4.08 -11.38 -8.31
C SER A 138 3.72 -10.50 -9.51
N LEU A 139 2.44 -10.20 -9.72
CA LEU A 139 2.00 -9.26 -10.74
C LEU A 139 2.53 -7.84 -10.48
N PHE A 140 2.49 -7.37 -9.24
CA PHE A 140 3.05 -6.08 -8.86
C PHE A 140 4.56 -6.03 -9.16
N ASP A 141 5.32 -7.03 -8.71
CA ASP A 141 6.76 -7.13 -8.92
C ASP A 141 7.10 -7.17 -10.41
N HIS A 142 6.33 -7.92 -11.21
CA HIS A 142 6.50 -7.99 -12.66
C HIS A 142 6.25 -6.62 -13.35
N LYS A 143 5.23 -5.88 -12.92
CA LYS A 143 4.95 -4.53 -13.45
C LYS A 143 6.09 -3.56 -13.13
N VAL A 144 6.62 -3.60 -11.91
CA VAL A 144 7.78 -2.79 -11.51
C VAL A 144 9.03 -3.18 -12.32
N ALA A 145 9.31 -4.49 -12.45
CA ALA A 145 10.43 -4.98 -13.26
C ALA A 145 10.34 -4.53 -14.73
N THR A 146 9.12 -4.50 -15.27
CA THR A 146 8.88 -4.01 -16.64
C THR A 146 9.23 -2.52 -16.77
N LEU A 147 8.86 -1.69 -15.80
CA LEU A 147 9.26 -0.28 -15.76
C LEU A 147 10.78 -0.12 -15.67
N LEU A 148 11.44 -0.91 -14.81
CA LEU A 148 12.90 -0.87 -14.67
C LEU A 148 13.62 -1.27 -15.96
N GLU A 149 13.11 -2.29 -16.66
CA GLU A 149 13.65 -2.72 -17.95
C GLU A 149 13.42 -1.66 -19.05
N GLN A 150 12.29 -0.95 -19.03
CA GLN A 150 12.08 0.19 -19.92
C GLN A 150 13.11 1.30 -19.66
N GLY A 151 13.32 1.67 -18.38
CA GLY A 151 14.31 2.68 -18.01
C GLY A 151 15.76 2.26 -18.32
N ARG A 152 16.07 0.97 -18.25
CA ARG A 152 17.36 0.45 -18.70
C ARG A 152 17.57 0.60 -20.21
N ARG A 153 16.52 0.37 -21.02
CA ARG A 153 16.55 0.54 -22.48
C ARG A 153 16.62 2.00 -22.92
N SER A 154 16.02 2.91 -22.16
CA SER A 154 16.10 4.36 -22.42
C SER A 154 17.34 5.02 -21.79
N GLU A 155 18.25 4.24 -21.21
CA GLU A 155 19.46 4.71 -20.52
C GLU A 155 19.17 5.65 -19.32
N ASP A 156 17.95 5.56 -18.77
CA ASP A 156 17.57 6.27 -17.54
C ASP A 156 18.10 5.54 -16.29
N PHE A 157 18.24 4.21 -16.36
CA PHE A 157 18.63 3.34 -15.25
C PHE A 157 19.81 2.44 -15.60
N GLU A 158 20.67 2.18 -14.59
CA GLU A 158 21.72 1.18 -14.59
C GLU A 158 21.29 -0.01 -13.70
N VAL A 159 20.45 -0.90 -14.24
CA VAL A 159 19.92 -2.06 -13.52
C VAL A 159 20.52 -3.34 -14.09
N PHE A 160 21.17 -4.14 -13.24
CA PHE A 160 21.75 -5.43 -13.65
C PHE A 160 20.67 -6.50 -13.84
N ASP A 161 19.73 -6.63 -12.89
CA ASP A 161 18.62 -7.57 -12.92
C ASP A 161 17.34 -6.82 -12.47
N ALA A 162 16.45 -6.60 -13.43
CA ALA A 162 15.24 -5.83 -13.20
C ALA A 162 14.25 -6.52 -12.23
N VAL A 163 14.18 -7.86 -12.28
CA VAL A 163 13.28 -8.64 -11.41
C VAL A 163 13.77 -8.61 -9.97
N LEU A 164 15.08 -8.89 -9.79
CA LEU A 164 15.67 -8.86 -8.44
C LEU A 164 15.64 -7.46 -7.83
N THR A 165 15.88 -6.43 -8.66
CA THR A 165 15.79 -5.03 -8.22
C THR A 165 14.36 -4.64 -7.85
N ALA A 166 13.35 -5.06 -8.63
CA ALA A 166 11.94 -4.81 -8.32
C ALA A 166 11.54 -5.45 -6.97
N ASN A 167 11.90 -6.70 -6.75
CA ASN A 167 11.65 -7.40 -5.49
C ASN A 167 12.32 -6.70 -4.29
N THR A 168 13.55 -6.23 -4.48
CA THR A 168 14.29 -5.50 -3.45
C THR A 168 13.62 -4.17 -3.10
N ILE A 169 13.21 -3.41 -4.12
CA ILE A 169 12.47 -2.13 -3.95
C ILE A 169 11.12 -2.40 -3.25
N GLY A 170 10.38 -3.42 -3.68
CA GLY A 170 9.12 -3.84 -3.05
C GLY A 170 9.30 -4.16 -1.56
N GLY A 171 10.30 -4.97 -1.23
CA GLY A 171 10.64 -5.31 0.15
C GLY A 171 11.04 -4.09 0.99
N MET A 172 11.83 -3.18 0.43
CA MET A 172 12.23 -1.92 1.09
C MET A 172 11.00 -1.06 1.45
N MET A 173 10.04 -0.93 0.54
CA MET A 173 8.81 -0.17 0.78
C MET A 173 7.91 -0.87 1.80
N THR A 174 7.66 -2.16 1.65
CA THR A 174 6.78 -2.94 2.54
C THR A 174 7.31 -2.95 3.97
N TRP A 175 8.63 -3.00 4.15
CA TRP A 175 9.25 -2.95 5.49
C TRP A 175 8.84 -1.71 6.28
N VAL A 176 8.51 -0.60 5.63
CA VAL A 176 8.03 0.63 6.29
C VAL A 176 6.79 0.36 7.14
N ALA A 177 5.86 -0.49 6.68
CA ALA A 177 4.65 -0.82 7.44
C ALA A 177 4.95 -1.39 8.83
N LEU A 178 6.06 -2.14 8.98
CA LEU A 178 6.37 -2.86 10.22
C LEU A 178 6.93 -1.94 11.32
N TRP A 179 7.65 -0.88 10.94
CA TRP A 179 8.31 -0.01 11.93
C TRP A 179 7.73 1.42 11.98
N PHE A 180 7.01 1.88 10.97
CA PHE A 180 6.40 3.21 11.01
C PHE A 180 5.43 3.34 12.19
N ARG A 181 5.49 4.48 12.85
CA ARG A 181 4.59 4.83 13.97
C ARG A 181 3.99 6.19 13.69
N PRO A 182 2.65 6.30 13.49
CA PRO A 182 1.95 7.58 13.40
C PRO A 182 2.27 8.46 14.61
N GLY A 183 2.61 9.74 14.38
CA GLY A 183 3.04 10.64 15.46
C GLY A 183 4.47 10.41 16.00
N GLY A 184 5.22 9.45 15.44
CA GLY A 184 6.60 9.17 15.80
C GLY A 184 7.58 10.26 15.32
N LYS A 185 8.90 10.03 15.58
CA LYS A 185 9.97 11.00 15.27
C LYS A 185 10.14 11.28 13.76
N ARG A 186 9.69 10.41 12.88
CA ARG A 186 9.80 10.55 11.42
C ARG A 186 8.45 10.83 10.80
N THR A 187 8.38 11.88 9.99
CA THR A 187 7.16 12.20 9.23
C THR A 187 7.04 11.30 7.99
N LYS A 188 5.81 11.11 7.48
CA LYS A 188 5.57 10.43 6.20
C LYS A 188 6.45 11.01 5.10
N HIS A 189 6.53 12.35 4.99
CA HIS A 189 7.34 13.04 3.99
C HIS A 189 8.83 12.70 4.10
N GLN A 190 9.42 12.67 5.32
CA GLN A 190 10.82 12.28 5.51
C GLN A 190 11.08 10.85 5.06
N ILE A 191 10.16 9.94 5.32
CA ILE A 191 10.26 8.53 4.89
C ILE A 191 10.18 8.43 3.37
N ILE A 192 9.20 9.08 2.74
CA ILE A 192 9.06 9.11 1.27
C ILE A 192 10.34 9.65 0.63
N SER A 193 10.82 10.83 1.06
CA SER A 193 12.02 11.45 0.49
C SER A 193 13.27 10.59 0.66
N HIS A 194 13.39 9.89 1.78
CA HIS A 194 14.50 8.97 2.02
C HIS A 194 14.41 7.72 1.13
N THR A 195 13.22 7.11 1.04
CA THR A 195 12.99 5.92 0.20
C THR A 195 13.22 6.24 -1.27
N LEU A 196 12.74 7.39 -1.77
CA LEU A 196 13.02 7.84 -3.14
C LEU A 196 14.52 7.90 -3.42
N ARG A 197 15.32 8.51 -2.54
CA ARG A 197 16.78 8.56 -2.70
C ARG A 197 17.39 7.17 -2.74
N MET A 198 16.96 6.27 -1.87
CA MET A 198 17.46 4.88 -1.86
C MET A 198 17.11 4.13 -3.14
N VAL A 199 15.85 4.26 -3.61
CA VAL A 199 15.39 3.62 -4.85
C VAL A 199 16.16 4.16 -6.05
N PHE A 200 16.30 5.48 -6.19
CA PHE A 200 17.06 6.07 -7.30
C PHE A 200 18.56 5.73 -7.27
N SER A 201 19.14 5.57 -6.08
CA SER A 201 20.50 5.07 -5.94
C SER A 201 20.60 3.60 -6.38
N ALA A 202 19.62 2.77 -6.05
CA ALA A 202 19.60 1.35 -6.41
C ALA A 202 19.46 1.11 -7.92
N VAL A 203 18.85 2.04 -8.65
CA VAL A 203 18.71 1.97 -10.12
C VAL A 203 19.76 2.81 -10.88
N GLY A 204 20.77 3.35 -10.20
CA GLY A 204 21.84 4.16 -10.83
C GLY A 204 21.40 5.56 -11.30
N ALA A 205 20.19 6.02 -10.96
CA ALA A 205 19.64 7.30 -11.40
C ALA A 205 19.89 8.48 -10.45
N ALA A 206 20.63 8.28 -9.36
CA ALA A 206 20.78 9.27 -8.29
C ALA A 206 21.33 10.63 -8.74
N GLN A 207 22.22 10.68 -9.73
CA GLN A 207 22.80 11.92 -10.23
C GLN A 207 21.82 12.73 -11.09
N LYS A 208 20.97 12.07 -11.89
CA LYS A 208 19.95 12.73 -12.72
C LYS A 208 18.83 13.34 -11.86
N VAL A 209 18.45 12.66 -10.79
CA VAL A 209 17.32 13.03 -9.94
C VAL A 209 17.63 14.19 -8.98
N GLN A 210 18.88 14.31 -8.52
CA GLN A 210 19.30 15.43 -7.67
C GLN A 210 19.17 16.80 -8.34
N SER A 211 19.28 16.83 -9.66
CA SER A 211 19.19 18.07 -10.44
C SER A 211 17.77 18.45 -10.88
N GLU A 212 16.86 17.48 -11.06
CA GLU A 212 15.58 17.69 -11.76
C GLU A 212 14.33 17.51 -10.89
N ILE A 213 14.31 16.61 -9.90
CA ILE A 213 13.10 16.20 -9.19
C ILE A 213 13.09 16.62 -7.71
N LEU A 214 14.25 16.78 -7.08
CA LEU A 214 14.40 17.21 -5.69
C LEU A 214 15.26 18.46 -5.59
N PRO A 215 14.73 19.67 -5.84
CA PRO A 215 15.40 20.86 -5.41
C PRO A 215 15.50 20.78 -3.87
N LEU A 216 16.73 20.62 -3.37
CA LEU A 216 17.04 20.67 -1.95
C LEU A 216 16.53 21.99 -1.37
N ARG A 217 15.33 22.01 -0.82
CA ARG A 217 14.99 23.03 0.17
C ARG A 217 15.82 22.71 1.40
N HIS A 218 16.97 23.34 1.48
CA HIS A 218 17.67 23.55 2.73
C HIS A 218 16.75 24.43 3.60
N GLU A 219 15.86 23.83 4.37
CA GLU A 219 15.37 24.49 5.56
C GLU A 219 16.53 24.42 6.57
N GLU A 220 17.37 25.45 6.53
CA GLU A 220 18.24 25.82 7.62
C GLU A 220 17.35 26.12 8.82
N GLY A 221 17.09 25.10 9.61
CA GLY A 221 16.60 25.27 10.98
C GLY A 221 17.70 25.93 11.78
N GLY A 222 17.72 27.27 11.79
CA GLY A 222 18.58 28.07 12.62
C GLY A 222 18.37 27.69 14.08
N VAL A 223 19.30 26.99 14.65
CA VAL A 223 19.50 26.86 16.08
C VAL A 223 20.01 28.23 16.56
N LYS A 224 19.08 29.11 16.93
CA LYS A 224 19.41 30.32 17.68
C LYS A 224 19.89 29.88 19.06
N GLY A 225 21.10 30.31 19.36
CA GLY A 225 21.83 30.04 20.58
C GLY A 225 21.02 30.28 21.84
N VAL A 226 21.13 29.39 22.78
CA VAL A 226 20.84 29.61 24.18
C VAL A 226 22.04 30.34 24.77
N GLY A 227 21.88 31.65 24.97
CA GLY A 227 22.81 32.49 25.74
C GLY A 227 22.90 32.00 27.18
N LYS A 228 24.11 32.07 27.69
CA LYS A 228 24.44 31.91 29.09
C LYS A 228 23.64 32.91 29.98
N LEU A 229 23.05 32.41 31.04
CA LEU A 229 23.16 32.93 32.41
C LEU A 229 22.73 31.83 33.38
#